data_cb2c2fb90872742c15951929e8f9cd95
#
_entry.id   cb2c2fb90872742c15951929e8f9cd95
#
_cell.length_a   1.000
_cell.length_b   1.000
_cell.length_c   1.000
_cell.angle_alpha   90.00
_cell.angle_beta   90.00
_cell.angle_gamma   90.00
#
_symmetry.space_group_name_H-M   'P 1'
#
loop_
_entity.id
_entity.type
_entity.pdbx_description
1 polymer ?
#
loop_
_entity_poly.entity_id
_entity_poly.type
_entity_poly.pdbx_seq_one_letter_code
_entity_poly.pdbx_strand_id
1 'polypeptide(L)'
;MAGQASVAVKKNLRQLGVAPETIRRVSIAMYEGEINMVIHAGGGEAEVFVYENSIEIILTDHGPGIPNVSLAMQEGFSTAPDKIRSLGFGAGMGLPNMKRYTDEMVIDTKLGEGTKITMKVNF
;
A
#
# COMPACT_ATOMS: atom_id res chain seq x y z
N MET A 1 4.80 1.31 -13.46
CA MET A 1 3.71 2.30 -13.37
C MET A 1 2.80 1.96 -12.20
N ALA A 2 2.42 2.95 -11.40
CA ALA A 2 1.55 2.73 -10.25
C ALA A 2 0.17 2.25 -10.70
N GLY A 3 -0.39 1.29 -9.96
CA GLY A 3 -1.70 0.73 -10.22
C GLY A 3 -1.73 -0.54 -11.05
N GLN A 4 -0.63 -0.91 -11.70
CA GLN A 4 -0.60 -2.12 -12.53
C GLN A 4 -0.76 -3.39 -11.71
N ALA A 5 -0.08 -3.49 -10.57
CA ALA A 5 -0.17 -4.65 -9.71
C ALA A 5 -1.57 -4.80 -9.10
N SER A 6 -2.18 -3.70 -8.67
CA SER A 6 -3.54 -3.73 -8.11
C SER A 6 -4.57 -4.18 -9.14
N VAL A 7 -4.44 -3.75 -10.39
CA VAL A 7 -5.34 -4.18 -11.49
C VAL A 7 -5.19 -5.67 -11.76
N ALA A 8 -3.96 -6.18 -11.83
CA ALA A 8 -3.70 -7.60 -12.07
C ALA A 8 -4.24 -8.47 -10.94
N VAL A 9 -4.04 -8.07 -9.70
CA VAL A 9 -4.53 -8.79 -8.53
C VAL A 9 -6.06 -8.79 -8.50
N LYS A 10 -6.69 -7.66 -8.79
CA LYS A 10 -8.15 -7.55 -8.86
C LYS A 10 -8.73 -8.56 -9.84
N LYS A 11 -8.13 -8.70 -11.02
CA LYS A 11 -8.55 -9.66 -12.03
C LYS A 11 -8.42 -11.09 -11.53
N ASN A 12 -7.27 -11.43 -10.93
CA ASN A 12 -7.03 -12.76 -10.39
C ASN A 12 -8.00 -13.14 -9.27
N LEU A 13 -8.29 -12.20 -8.37
CA LEU A 13 -9.22 -12.44 -7.28
C LEU A 13 -10.65 -12.66 -7.77
N ARG A 14 -11.06 -11.97 -8.84
CA ARG A 14 -12.35 -12.21 -9.48
C ARG A 14 -12.44 -13.62 -10.04
N GLN A 15 -11.39 -14.09 -10.68
CA GLN A 15 -11.33 -15.45 -11.24
C GLN A 15 -11.38 -16.50 -10.15
N LEU A 16 -10.86 -16.21 -8.95
CA LEU A 16 -10.89 -17.12 -7.81
C LEU A 16 -12.22 -17.07 -7.04
N GLY A 17 -13.15 -16.22 -7.44
CA GLY A 17 -14.45 -16.13 -6.80
C GLY A 17 -14.46 -15.40 -5.47
N VAL A 18 -13.46 -14.56 -5.21
CA VAL A 18 -13.39 -13.75 -3.99
C VAL A 18 -14.52 -12.71 -3.99
N ALA A 19 -15.12 -12.47 -2.83
CA ALA A 19 -16.24 -11.52 -2.70
C ALA A 19 -15.86 -10.12 -3.17
N PRO A 20 -16.76 -9.40 -3.90
CA PRO A 20 -16.47 -8.08 -4.43
C PRO A 20 -15.99 -7.07 -3.38
N GLU A 21 -16.54 -7.10 -2.17
CA GLU A 21 -16.13 -6.18 -1.10
C GLU A 21 -14.69 -6.43 -0.65
N THR A 22 -14.28 -7.71 -0.58
CA THR A 22 -12.90 -8.07 -0.26
C THR A 22 -11.95 -7.63 -1.38
N ILE A 23 -12.34 -7.83 -2.63
CA ILE A 23 -11.56 -7.38 -3.80
C ILE A 23 -11.38 -5.86 -3.76
N ARG A 24 -12.43 -5.12 -3.42
CA ARG A 24 -12.39 -3.67 -3.31
C ARG A 24 -11.37 -3.23 -2.26
N ARG A 25 -11.40 -3.83 -1.08
CA ARG A 25 -10.46 -3.51 0.02
C ARG A 25 -9.02 -3.78 -0.38
N VAL A 26 -8.74 -4.95 -0.93
CA VAL A 26 -7.39 -5.32 -1.39
C VAL A 26 -6.91 -4.36 -2.47
N SER A 27 -7.76 -4.04 -3.44
CA SER A 27 -7.40 -3.17 -4.56
C SER A 27 -7.05 -1.76 -4.10
N ILE A 28 -7.83 -1.20 -3.18
CA ILE A 28 -7.56 0.13 -2.62
C ILE A 28 -6.25 0.14 -1.84
N ALA A 29 -6.05 -0.83 -0.96
CA ALA A 29 -4.83 -0.91 -0.15
C ALA A 29 -3.59 -1.04 -1.03
N MET A 30 -3.63 -1.89 -2.05
CA MET A 30 -2.51 -2.05 -2.98
C MET A 30 -2.25 -0.81 -3.80
N TYR A 31 -3.29 -0.17 -4.32
CA TYR A 31 -3.15 1.03 -5.14
C TYR A 31 -2.49 2.16 -4.35
N GLU A 32 -2.97 2.40 -3.12
CA GLU A 32 -2.38 3.41 -2.24
C GLU A 32 -0.93 3.09 -1.92
N GLY A 33 -0.62 1.81 -1.68
CA GLY A 33 0.74 1.36 -1.41
C GLY A 33 1.67 1.54 -2.60
N GLU A 34 1.21 1.22 -3.80
CA GLU A 34 2.00 1.41 -5.02
C GLU A 34 2.31 2.88 -5.28
N ILE A 35 1.32 3.76 -5.12
CA ILE A 35 1.53 5.20 -5.25
C ILE A 35 2.54 5.68 -4.23
N ASN A 36 2.41 5.23 -2.98
CA ASN A 36 3.34 5.59 -1.91
C ASN A 36 4.79 5.19 -2.24
N MET A 37 4.99 3.99 -2.77
CA MET A 37 6.33 3.54 -3.17
C MET A 37 6.88 4.38 -4.32
N VAL A 38 6.07 4.71 -5.32
CA VAL A 38 6.51 5.53 -6.46
C VAL A 38 6.92 6.93 -6.00
N ILE A 39 6.10 7.57 -5.17
CA ILE A 39 6.35 8.93 -4.71
C ILE A 39 7.58 9.03 -3.80
N HIS A 40 7.74 8.09 -2.88
CA HIS A 40 8.75 8.19 -1.82
C HIS A 40 10.00 7.35 -2.06
N ALA A 41 9.95 6.37 -2.95
CA ALA A 41 11.06 5.44 -3.17
C ALA A 41 11.36 5.16 -4.64
N GLY A 42 10.66 5.78 -5.57
CA GLY A 42 10.84 5.54 -7.00
C GLY A 42 10.28 4.20 -7.48
N GLY A 43 9.50 3.51 -6.65
CA GLY A 43 8.91 2.21 -6.95
C GLY A 43 9.32 1.15 -5.94
N GLY A 44 8.96 -0.09 -6.23
CA GLY A 44 9.25 -1.22 -5.36
C GLY A 44 8.62 -2.50 -5.90
N GLU A 45 8.47 -3.48 -5.03
CA GLU A 45 7.92 -4.79 -5.36
C GLU A 45 6.65 -5.04 -4.56
N ALA A 46 5.69 -5.73 -5.19
CA ALA A 46 4.46 -6.15 -4.54
C ALA A 46 4.31 -7.66 -4.67
N GLU A 47 4.02 -8.32 -3.55
CA GLU A 47 3.75 -9.75 -3.49
C GLU A 47 2.38 -9.95 -2.86
N VAL A 48 1.61 -10.88 -3.38
CA VAL A 48 0.28 -11.21 -2.86
C VAL A 48 0.16 -12.70 -2.65
N PHE A 49 -0.23 -13.09 -1.46
CA PHE A 49 -0.45 -14.50 -1.09
C PHE A 49 -1.91 -14.67 -0.71
N VAL A 50 -2.59 -15.60 -1.39
CA VAL A 50 -3.99 -15.90 -1.11
C VAL A 50 -4.07 -17.17 -0.28
N TYR A 51 -4.66 -17.06 0.90
CA TYR A 51 -4.91 -18.17 1.82
C TYR A 51 -6.40 -18.49 1.87
N GLU A 52 -6.75 -19.57 2.55
CA GLU A 52 -8.15 -19.99 2.65
C GLU A 52 -9.06 -18.91 3.24
N ASN A 53 -8.61 -18.19 4.27
CA ASN A 53 -9.42 -17.22 5.00
C ASN A 53 -8.88 -15.80 4.95
N SER A 54 -7.83 -15.54 4.16
CA SER A 54 -7.22 -14.21 4.12
C SER A 54 -6.36 -14.02 2.88
N ILE A 55 -6.03 -12.76 2.62
CA ILE A 55 -5.05 -12.35 1.59
C ILE A 55 -3.99 -11.53 2.30
N GLU A 56 -2.72 -11.86 2.03
CA GLU A 56 -1.58 -11.11 2.53
C GLU A 56 -0.93 -10.35 1.39
N ILE A 57 -0.67 -9.07 1.61
CA ILE A 57 -0.04 -8.17 0.64
C ILE A 57 1.26 -7.68 1.25
N ILE A 58 2.38 -7.86 0.54
CA ILE A 58 3.70 -7.42 0.98
C ILE A 58 4.24 -6.43 -0.04
N LEU A 59 4.49 -5.19 0.40
CA LEU A 59 5.07 -4.14 -0.41
C LEU A 59 6.47 -3.83 0.11
N THR A 60 7.47 -3.95 -0.77
CA THR A 60 8.87 -3.74 -0.40
C THR A 60 9.48 -2.68 -1.29
N ASP A 61 10.07 -1.65 -0.69
CA ASP A 61 10.84 -0.65 -1.41
C ASP A 61 12.26 -0.53 -0.82
N HIS A 62 13.14 0.09 -1.60
CA HIS A 62 14.54 0.34 -1.23
C HIS A 62 14.83 1.83 -1.16
N GLY A 63 13.82 2.62 -0.76
CA GLY A 63 13.92 4.05 -0.60
C GLY A 63 14.57 4.47 0.71
N PRO A 64 14.36 5.73 1.12
CA PRO A 64 15.03 6.29 2.30
C PRO A 64 14.51 5.77 3.64
N GLY A 65 13.42 5.02 3.68
CA GLY A 65 12.75 4.62 4.90
C GLY A 65 11.83 5.72 5.45
N ILE A 66 11.11 5.39 6.52
CA ILE A 66 10.18 6.32 7.17
C ILE A 66 10.76 6.75 8.51
N PRO A 67 11.13 8.04 8.68
CA PRO A 67 11.76 8.53 9.91
C PRO A 67 10.86 8.43 11.15
N ASN A 68 9.56 8.63 10.96
CA ASN A 68 8.59 8.58 12.05
C ASN A 68 7.28 7.97 11.56
N VAL A 69 7.09 6.69 11.86
CA VAL A 69 5.91 5.93 11.42
C VAL A 69 4.62 6.49 12.04
N SER A 70 4.65 6.85 13.32
CA SER A 70 3.46 7.42 13.99
C SER A 70 2.99 8.69 13.31
N LEU A 71 3.92 9.57 12.93
CA LEU A 71 3.60 10.81 12.22
C LEU A 71 3.10 10.53 10.81
N ALA A 72 3.74 9.57 10.11
CA ALA A 72 3.34 9.19 8.76
C ALA A 72 1.94 8.57 8.71
N MET A 73 1.46 7.99 9.81
CA MET A 73 0.11 7.44 9.92
C MET A 73 -0.96 8.50 10.19
N GLN A 74 -0.57 9.75 10.48
CA GLN A 74 -1.53 10.84 10.65
C GLN A 74 -2.06 11.31 9.31
N GLU A 75 -3.38 11.47 9.22
CA GLU A 75 -4.01 11.97 8.00
C GLU A 75 -3.53 13.39 7.71
N GLY A 76 -3.23 13.65 6.43
CA GLY A 76 -2.76 14.95 5.98
C GLY A 76 -1.25 15.15 6.05
N PHE A 77 -0.49 14.26 6.72
CA PHE A 77 0.96 14.35 6.73
C PHE A 77 1.56 13.72 5.45
N SER A 78 2.47 14.44 4.79
CA SER A 78 3.18 13.92 3.63
C SER A 78 4.51 14.60 3.45
N THR A 79 5.53 13.83 3.00
CA THR A 79 6.83 14.33 2.57
C THR A 79 6.91 14.48 1.05
N ALA A 80 5.81 14.23 0.34
CA ALA A 80 5.77 14.34 -1.12
C ALA A 80 6.03 15.80 -1.56
N PRO A 81 6.70 16.01 -2.71
CA PRO A 81 6.87 17.36 -3.27
C PRO A 81 5.53 18.06 -3.50
N ASP A 82 5.52 19.39 -3.35
CA ASP A 82 4.30 20.18 -3.51
C ASP A 82 3.61 19.96 -4.86
N LYS A 83 4.39 19.81 -5.92
CA LYS A 83 3.86 19.53 -7.26
C LYS A 83 3.04 18.24 -7.29
N ILE A 84 3.53 17.20 -6.64
CA ILE A 84 2.82 15.91 -6.56
C ILE A 84 1.57 16.05 -5.69
N ARG A 85 1.67 16.76 -4.57
CA ARG A 85 0.55 16.99 -3.66
C ARG A 85 -0.56 17.80 -4.34
N SER A 86 -0.22 18.78 -5.16
CA SER A 86 -1.20 19.58 -5.89
C SER A 86 -1.98 18.78 -6.94
N LEU A 87 -1.43 17.63 -7.37
CA LEU A 87 -2.13 16.69 -8.26
C LEU A 87 -3.00 15.69 -7.48
N GLY A 88 -3.04 15.80 -6.15
CA GLY A 88 -3.83 14.90 -5.29
C GLY A 88 -3.06 13.68 -4.79
N PHE A 89 -1.87 13.42 -5.30
CA PHE A 89 -1.02 12.33 -4.84
C PHE A 89 -0.19 12.76 -3.64
N GLY A 90 0.04 11.83 -2.72
CA GLY A 90 0.86 12.11 -1.55
C GLY A 90 0.27 13.15 -0.61
N ALA A 91 -1.05 13.27 -0.57
CA ALA A 91 -1.76 14.22 0.29
C ALA A 91 -1.79 13.79 1.77
N GLY A 92 -0.99 12.78 2.15
CA GLY A 92 -0.92 12.30 3.52
C GLY A 92 -1.98 11.27 3.88
N MET A 93 -2.68 10.71 2.89
CA MET A 93 -3.75 9.74 3.11
C MET A 93 -3.35 8.29 2.77
N GLY A 94 -2.18 8.07 2.15
CA GLY A 94 -1.75 6.74 1.69
C GLY A 94 -1.71 5.70 2.80
N LEU A 95 -0.85 5.89 3.80
CA LEU A 95 -0.73 4.95 4.91
C LEU A 95 -2.01 4.83 5.75
N PRO A 96 -2.70 5.93 6.11
CA PRO A 96 -3.99 5.82 6.79
C PRO A 96 -5.02 5.04 6.00
N ASN A 97 -5.11 5.23 4.68
CA ASN A 97 -6.04 4.48 3.84
C ASN A 97 -5.67 3.00 3.76
N MET A 98 -4.38 2.68 3.63
CA MET A 98 -3.93 1.29 3.63
C MET A 98 -4.37 0.58 4.91
N LYS A 99 -4.20 1.22 6.05
CA LYS A 99 -4.63 0.68 7.34
C LYS A 99 -6.16 0.54 7.43
N ARG A 100 -6.89 1.54 6.94
CA ARG A 100 -8.36 1.55 6.99
C ARG A 100 -8.99 0.38 6.23
N TYR A 101 -8.41 0.01 5.10
CA TYR A 101 -8.95 -1.04 4.23
C TYR A 101 -8.36 -2.43 4.47
N THR A 102 -7.53 -2.59 5.50
CA THR A 102 -6.94 -3.87 5.89
C THR A 102 -7.27 -4.21 7.34
N ASP A 103 -7.20 -5.50 7.67
CA ASP A 103 -7.45 -5.96 9.04
C ASP A 103 -6.19 -5.87 9.89
N GLU A 104 -5.03 -6.06 9.27
CA GLU A 104 -3.74 -5.94 9.93
C GLU A 104 -2.75 -5.24 9.00
N MET A 105 -1.90 -4.39 9.56
CA MET A 105 -0.83 -3.74 8.82
C MET A 105 0.40 -3.62 9.72
N VAL A 106 1.54 -4.12 9.23
CA VAL A 106 2.83 -4.02 9.92
C VAL A 106 3.80 -3.27 9.01
N ILE A 107 4.46 -2.27 9.56
CA ILE A 107 5.46 -1.47 8.84
C ILE A 107 6.82 -1.74 9.43
N ASP A 108 7.71 -2.35 8.63
CA ASP A 108 9.13 -2.50 8.93
C ASP A 108 9.90 -1.50 8.09
N THR A 109 10.56 -0.56 8.73
CA THR A 109 11.31 0.47 8.01
C THR A 109 12.67 0.69 8.65
N LYS A 110 13.66 0.96 7.79
CA LYS A 110 15.03 1.24 8.22
C LYS A 110 15.57 2.38 7.38
N LEU A 111 15.98 3.44 8.05
CA LEU A 111 16.50 4.62 7.37
C LEU A 111 17.68 4.27 6.48
N GLY A 112 17.65 4.75 5.24
CA GLY A 112 18.67 4.48 4.25
C GLY A 112 18.59 3.11 3.59
N GLU A 113 17.69 2.23 4.00
CA GLU A 113 17.57 0.87 3.44
C GLU A 113 16.22 0.61 2.79
N GLY A 114 15.16 1.19 3.28
CA GLY A 114 13.83 1.04 2.69
C GLY A 114 12.74 0.68 3.67
N THR A 115 11.59 0.27 3.11
CA THR A 115 10.39 -0.04 3.88
C THR A 115 9.72 -1.29 3.35
N LYS A 116 9.25 -2.14 4.26
CA LYS A 116 8.43 -3.31 3.96
C LYS A 116 7.11 -3.15 4.71
N ILE A 117 6.01 -3.15 3.97
CA ILE A 117 4.67 -3.07 4.55
C ILE A 117 3.96 -4.39 4.30
N THR A 118 3.52 -5.04 5.36
CA THR A 118 2.76 -6.28 5.29
C THR A 118 1.33 -5.99 5.72
N MET A 119 0.38 -6.26 4.83
CA MET A 119 -1.04 -6.05 5.08
C MET A 119 -1.80 -7.36 4.96
N LYS A 120 -2.85 -7.52 5.77
CA LYS A 120 -3.69 -8.69 5.74
C LYS A 120 -5.15 -8.27 5.67
N VAL A 121 -5.88 -8.87 4.74
CA VAL A 121 -7.33 -8.69 4.58
C VAL A 121 -8.00 -10.03 4.81
N ASN A 122 -8.84 -10.12 5.84
CA ASN A 122 -9.59 -11.33 6.16
C ASN A 122 -10.87 -11.41 5.32
N PHE A 123 -11.25 -12.62 4.99
CA PHE A 123 -12.51 -12.87 4.28
C PHE A 123 -13.69 -12.90 5.23
#